data_ee2e57f7a728745438ae12a4a626a17c
#
_entry.id   ee2e57f7a728745438ae12a4a626a17c
#
_cell.length_a   1.000
_cell.length_b   1.000
_cell.length_c   1.000
_cell.angle_alpha   90.00
_cell.angle_beta   90.00
_cell.angle_gamma   90.00
#
_symmetry.space_group_name_H-M   'P 1'
#
loop_
_entity.id
_entity.type
_entity.pdbx_description
1 polymer ?
#
loop_
_entity_poly.entity_id
_entity_poly.type
_entity_poly.pdbx_seq_one_letter_code
_entity_poly.pdbx_strand_id
1 'polypeptide(L)'
;MSNSADSLEENNDSSAEQSSKSAPQNNTESPIVTNAQVTDEQLINWIKSRRSIGNLSIPAPTESQIKAAIDCAVTAPDHKKLQPWRFIVTQGNARHDLGRAFLAAAEAQAAQEGETLSEKSRQKTYNMPLRAPVIITVVTQMQVHKKVPPFEQMLSTGAAVQNLILALKAQGFSTVWRTGLLCNEPAVKAYFGVGADDYVTAFVYTGSSPCDVPTRKPIDIEPLLRFES
;
A
#
# COMPACT_ATOMS: atom_id res chain seq x y z
N MET A 1 13.15 52.77 -47.15
CA MET A 1 13.21 54.12 -46.60
C MET A 1 13.68 53.93 -45.18
N SER A 2 14.93 54.06 -45.05
CA SER A 2 15.84 55.12 -44.59
C SER A 2 15.85 55.23 -43.07
N ASN A 3 16.92 54.81 -42.56
CA ASN A 3 18.15 55.47 -42.11
C ASN A 3 18.10 55.84 -40.63
N SER A 4 18.99 55.45 -39.91
CA SER A 4 20.43 55.81 -39.68
C SER A 4 20.54 56.28 -38.23
N ALA A 5 21.39 55.65 -37.45
CA ALA A 5 22.77 56.00 -37.08
C ALA A 5 22.78 57.24 -36.16
N ASP A 6 23.49 57.38 -35.14
CA ASP A 6 24.94 57.20 -34.91
C ASP A 6 25.24 57.64 -33.48
N SER A 7 26.08 57.02 -32.85
CA SER A 7 27.43 57.23 -32.31
C SER A 7 27.64 58.14 -31.10
N LEU A 8 28.49 57.54 -30.26
CA LEU A 8 29.74 58.00 -29.64
C LEU A 8 29.71 58.61 -28.23
N GLU A 9 30.47 57.89 -27.37
CA GLU A 9 31.65 58.34 -26.61
C GLU A 9 31.39 59.36 -25.46
N GLU A 10 31.98 59.31 -24.34
CA GLU A 10 33.23 58.82 -23.74
C GLU A 10 33.19 59.00 -22.23
N ASN A 11 33.92 58.14 -21.54
CA ASN A 11 34.79 58.34 -20.37
C ASN A 11 34.40 59.25 -19.20
N ASN A 12 34.42 58.77 -17.97
CA ASN A 12 35.58 58.81 -17.09
C ASN A 12 35.25 58.47 -15.64
N ASP A 13 35.96 57.54 -15.16
CA ASP A 13 36.73 57.42 -13.94
C ASP A 13 36.29 58.18 -12.67
N SER A 14 36.03 57.42 -11.57
CA SER A 14 36.81 57.51 -10.36
C SER A 14 36.22 56.68 -9.21
N SER A 15 37.02 55.74 -8.81
CA SER A 15 37.41 55.34 -7.44
C SER A 15 36.37 55.24 -6.31
N ALA A 16 36.43 54.03 -5.75
CA ALA A 16 36.47 53.69 -4.34
C ALA A 16 35.21 53.79 -3.50
N GLU A 17 34.71 52.64 -3.08
CA GLU A 17 34.89 52.19 -1.70
C GLU A 17 34.27 50.80 -1.52
N GLN A 18 35.11 49.85 -1.13
CA GLN A 18 34.72 48.52 -0.69
C GLN A 18 34.00 48.64 0.65
N SER A 19 32.73 48.29 0.68
CA SER A 19 32.02 47.98 1.90
C SER A 19 31.58 46.54 1.84
N SER A 20 32.38 45.68 2.47
CA SER A 20 32.07 44.28 2.76
C SER A 20 30.89 44.18 3.72
N LYS A 21 29.72 43.88 3.19
CA LYS A 21 28.62 43.37 4.00
C LYS A 21 28.63 41.83 3.94
N SER A 22 29.16 41.20 4.99
CA SER A 22 29.02 39.82 5.27
C SER A 22 27.53 39.42 5.37
N ALA A 23 27.09 38.54 4.48
CA ALA A 23 25.79 37.89 4.59
C ALA A 23 25.73 37.03 5.85
N PRO A 24 24.62 36.96 6.56
CA PRO A 24 24.47 36.07 7.70
C PRO A 24 24.49 34.61 7.19
N GLN A 25 25.47 33.84 7.64
CA GLN A 25 25.49 32.40 7.51
C GLN A 25 24.34 31.85 8.37
N ASN A 26 23.23 31.50 7.76
CA ASN A 26 22.22 30.64 8.38
C ASN A 26 22.80 29.22 8.48
N ASN A 27 23.47 28.93 9.59
CA ASN A 27 23.72 27.59 10.06
C ASN A 27 22.39 26.99 10.55
N THR A 28 21.59 26.51 9.65
CA THR A 28 20.57 25.52 9.98
C THR A 28 21.30 24.16 10.03
N GLU A 29 21.91 23.88 11.17
CA GLU A 29 22.25 22.51 11.53
C GLU A 29 20.95 21.71 11.53
N SER A 30 20.79 20.87 10.51
CA SER A 30 19.80 19.81 10.53
C SER A 30 20.05 18.96 11.77
N PRO A 31 19.03 18.60 12.56
CA PRO A 31 19.25 17.79 13.74
C PRO A 31 19.95 16.50 13.29
N ILE A 32 21.13 16.27 13.85
CA ILE A 32 21.83 14.98 13.71
C ILE A 32 20.89 13.94 14.28
N VAL A 33 20.17 13.25 13.39
CA VAL A 33 19.47 12.02 13.74
C VAL A 33 20.60 11.05 14.12
N THR A 34 20.79 10.85 15.40
CA THR A 34 21.65 9.78 15.89
C THR A 34 21.08 8.48 15.35
N ASN A 35 21.73 7.94 14.31
CA ASN A 35 21.45 6.63 13.75
C ASN A 35 21.71 5.59 14.84
N ALA A 36 20.71 5.28 15.65
CA ALA A 36 20.69 4.00 16.33
C ALA A 36 20.57 2.95 15.22
N GLN A 37 21.70 2.34 14.86
CA GLN A 37 21.75 1.32 13.82
C GLN A 37 20.86 0.15 14.28
N VAL A 38 19.77 -0.09 13.57
CA VAL A 38 18.95 -1.29 13.77
C VAL A 38 19.83 -2.49 13.42
N THR A 39 20.01 -3.43 14.35
CA THR A 39 20.80 -4.64 14.09
C THR A 39 20.04 -5.61 13.19
N ASP A 40 20.78 -6.50 12.50
CA ASP A 40 20.17 -7.55 11.67
C ASP A 40 19.20 -8.41 12.48
N GLU A 41 19.56 -8.77 13.70
CA GLU A 41 18.70 -9.56 14.59
C GLU A 41 17.41 -8.81 14.95
N GLN A 42 17.49 -7.52 15.24
CA GLN A 42 16.30 -6.70 15.52
C GLN A 42 15.36 -6.66 14.32
N LEU A 43 15.90 -6.48 13.11
CA LEU A 43 15.11 -6.46 11.88
C LEU A 43 14.46 -7.81 11.60
N ILE A 44 15.21 -8.92 11.71
CA ILE A 44 14.70 -10.28 11.53
C ILE A 44 13.59 -10.57 12.55
N ASN A 45 13.80 -10.25 13.82
CA ASN A 45 12.80 -10.46 14.87
C ASN A 45 11.56 -9.59 14.65
N TRP A 46 11.74 -8.37 14.14
CA TRP A 46 10.63 -7.48 13.78
C TRP A 46 9.79 -8.07 12.63
N ILE A 47 10.41 -8.63 11.58
CA ILE A 47 9.69 -9.33 10.50
C ILE A 47 8.92 -10.54 11.06
N LYS A 48 9.58 -11.37 11.90
CA LYS A 48 8.97 -12.56 12.52
C LYS A 48 7.80 -12.23 13.43
N SER A 49 7.77 -11.05 14.03
CA SER A 49 6.72 -10.61 14.94
C SER A 49 5.42 -10.19 14.25
N ARG A 50 5.38 -10.13 12.90
CA ARG A 50 4.15 -9.80 12.17
C ARG A 50 3.05 -10.84 12.41
N ARG A 51 1.86 -10.35 12.74
CA ARG A 51 0.65 -11.17 12.95
C ARG A 51 -0.49 -10.66 12.08
N SER A 52 -1.42 -11.54 11.75
CA SER A 52 -2.72 -11.17 11.19
C SER A 52 -3.68 -10.88 12.33
N ILE A 53 -4.13 -9.64 12.46
CA ILE A 53 -5.03 -9.17 13.52
C ILE A 53 -6.34 -8.77 12.87
N GLY A 54 -7.42 -9.46 13.23
CA GLY A 54 -8.73 -9.24 12.62
C GLY A 54 -9.66 -8.33 13.41
N ASN A 55 -9.35 -8.02 14.66
CA ASN A 55 -10.06 -7.05 15.47
C ASN A 55 -9.33 -5.70 15.40
N LEU A 56 -9.85 -4.81 14.57
CA LEU A 56 -9.20 -3.55 14.20
C LEU A 56 -10.13 -2.37 14.50
N SER A 57 -9.56 -1.33 15.09
CA SER A 57 -10.27 -0.13 15.48
C SER A 57 -9.51 1.13 15.04
N ILE A 58 -10.07 2.29 15.39
CA ILE A 58 -9.34 3.56 15.33
C ILE A 58 -8.28 3.62 16.47
N PRO A 59 -7.20 4.42 16.28
CA PRO A 59 -6.90 5.24 15.10
C PRO A 59 -6.56 4.43 13.86
N ALA A 60 -6.94 4.98 12.71
CA ALA A 60 -6.59 4.45 11.39
C ALA A 60 -5.36 5.18 10.83
N PRO A 61 -4.62 4.60 9.87
CA PRO A 61 -3.59 5.32 9.17
C PRO A 61 -4.15 6.53 8.42
N THR A 62 -3.43 7.64 8.46
CA THR A 62 -3.71 8.83 7.68
C THR A 62 -3.44 8.60 6.20
N GLU A 63 -3.91 9.49 5.33
CA GLU A 63 -3.65 9.41 3.89
C GLU A 63 -2.14 9.41 3.58
N SER A 64 -1.35 10.24 4.26
CA SER A 64 0.10 10.29 4.09
C SER A 64 0.78 8.97 4.52
N GLN A 65 0.32 8.35 5.61
CA GLN A 65 0.82 7.06 6.07
C GLN A 65 0.46 5.92 5.11
N ILE A 66 -0.74 5.96 4.52
CA ILE A 66 -1.15 5.00 3.47
C ILE A 66 -0.27 5.17 2.23
N LYS A 67 -0.04 6.41 1.77
CA LYS A 67 0.83 6.70 0.63
C LYS A 67 2.25 6.18 0.86
N ALA A 68 2.83 6.43 2.03
CA ALA A 68 4.15 5.91 2.39
C ALA A 68 4.20 4.36 2.40
N ALA A 69 3.13 3.72 2.84
CA ALA A 69 3.05 2.25 2.83
C ALA A 69 2.90 1.70 1.40
N ILE A 70 2.17 2.39 0.52
CA ILE A 70 2.05 2.03 -0.90
C ILE A 70 3.38 2.25 -1.62
N ASP A 71 4.12 3.32 -1.30
CA ASP A 71 5.45 3.59 -1.84
C ASP A 71 6.43 2.44 -1.53
N CYS A 72 6.37 1.89 -0.31
CA CYS A 72 7.08 0.67 0.03
C CYS A 72 6.55 -0.55 -0.76
N ALA A 73 5.25 -0.66 -0.97
CA ALA A 73 4.65 -1.81 -1.67
C ALA A 73 5.16 -1.93 -3.10
N VAL A 74 5.26 -0.81 -3.82
CA VAL A 74 5.68 -0.78 -5.23
C VAL A 74 7.18 -1.04 -5.45
N THR A 75 7.96 -1.24 -4.39
CA THR A 75 9.34 -1.73 -4.48
C THR A 75 9.44 -3.25 -4.63
N ALA A 76 8.32 -3.96 -4.66
CA ALA A 76 8.28 -5.40 -4.85
C ALA A 76 8.95 -5.82 -6.17
N PRO A 77 9.59 -7.01 -6.21
CA PRO A 77 10.14 -7.54 -7.46
C PRO A 77 9.07 -7.64 -8.56
N ASP A 78 9.39 -7.12 -9.73
CA ASP A 78 8.47 -7.04 -10.85
C ASP A 78 9.20 -7.32 -12.17
N HIS A 79 8.94 -8.47 -12.76
CA HIS A 79 9.56 -8.89 -14.01
C HIS A 79 9.11 -7.95 -15.15
N LYS A 80 10.08 -7.32 -15.81
CA LYS A 80 9.89 -6.34 -16.89
C LYS A 80 9.21 -5.04 -16.46
N LYS A 81 9.09 -4.75 -15.17
CA LYS A 81 8.51 -3.51 -14.64
C LYS A 81 7.10 -3.26 -15.18
N LEU A 82 6.28 -4.29 -15.19
CA LEU A 82 4.89 -4.20 -15.65
C LEU A 82 4.00 -3.42 -14.70
N GLN A 83 4.40 -3.32 -13.42
CA GLN A 83 3.62 -2.65 -12.35
C GLN A 83 2.17 -3.14 -12.31
N PRO A 84 1.94 -4.46 -12.13
CA PRO A 84 0.63 -5.06 -12.33
C PRO A 84 -0.35 -4.78 -11.19
N TRP A 85 -0.05 -3.86 -10.31
CA TRP A 85 -0.84 -3.57 -9.11
C TRP A 85 -1.61 -2.26 -9.19
N ARG A 86 -2.81 -2.26 -8.61
CA ARG A 86 -3.59 -1.07 -8.32
C ARG A 86 -4.07 -1.15 -6.87
N PHE A 87 -4.01 -0.02 -6.17
CA PHE A 87 -4.44 0.10 -4.78
C PHE A 87 -5.68 0.98 -4.69
N ILE A 88 -6.72 0.50 -4.01
CA ILE A 88 -7.98 1.22 -3.80
C ILE A 88 -8.24 1.28 -2.30
N VAL A 89 -8.35 2.48 -1.75
CA VAL A 89 -8.57 2.70 -0.32
C VAL A 89 -10.05 2.92 -0.06
N THR A 90 -10.64 2.07 0.78
CA THR A 90 -12.04 2.14 1.20
C THR A 90 -12.11 2.51 2.68
N GLN A 91 -12.76 3.64 3.01
CA GLN A 91 -12.91 4.14 4.37
C GLN A 91 -14.24 4.88 4.55
N GLY A 92 -14.59 5.22 5.78
CA GLY A 92 -15.82 5.94 6.06
C GLY A 92 -17.06 5.21 5.55
N ASN A 93 -17.97 5.92 4.91
CA ASN A 93 -19.23 5.37 4.39
C ASN A 93 -19.05 4.43 3.20
N ALA A 94 -17.96 4.56 2.44
CA ALA A 94 -17.67 3.64 1.32
C ALA A 94 -17.53 2.17 1.76
N ARG A 95 -17.25 1.90 3.04
CA ARG A 95 -17.26 0.54 3.59
C ARG A 95 -18.64 -0.11 3.58
N HIS A 96 -19.70 0.69 3.72
CA HIS A 96 -21.09 0.20 3.60
C HIS A 96 -21.42 -0.14 2.14
N ASP A 97 -20.89 0.65 1.18
CA ASP A 97 -21.06 0.36 -0.25
C ASP A 97 -20.38 -0.95 -0.61
N LEU A 98 -19.14 -1.16 -0.12
CA LEU A 98 -18.45 -2.43 -0.26
C LEU A 98 -19.21 -3.59 0.40
N GLY A 99 -19.83 -3.34 1.56
CA GLY A 99 -20.69 -4.31 2.23
C GLY A 99 -21.89 -4.74 1.39
N ARG A 100 -22.49 -3.81 0.64
CA ARG A 100 -23.56 -4.11 -0.34
C ARG A 100 -23.04 -4.96 -1.49
N ALA A 101 -21.84 -4.63 -2.02
CA ALA A 101 -21.24 -5.43 -3.08
C ALA A 101 -20.91 -6.86 -2.63
N PHE A 102 -20.40 -7.04 -1.41
CA PHE A 102 -20.17 -8.36 -0.83
C PHE A 102 -21.48 -9.14 -0.63
N LEU A 103 -22.53 -8.47 -0.17
CA LEU A 103 -23.83 -9.11 0.00
C LEU A 103 -24.39 -9.56 -1.33
N ALA A 104 -24.38 -8.69 -2.35
CA ALA A 104 -24.86 -9.03 -3.69
C ALA A 104 -24.09 -10.21 -4.30
N ALA A 105 -22.76 -10.25 -4.11
CA ALA A 105 -21.94 -11.38 -4.55
C ALA A 105 -22.32 -12.69 -3.85
N ALA A 106 -22.50 -12.66 -2.53
CA ALA A 106 -22.88 -13.85 -1.77
C ALA A 106 -24.29 -14.35 -2.08
N GLU A 107 -25.23 -13.45 -2.34
CA GLU A 107 -26.59 -13.79 -2.77
C GLU A 107 -26.60 -14.43 -4.16
N ALA A 108 -25.81 -13.88 -5.08
CA ALA A 108 -25.67 -14.45 -6.42
C ALA A 108 -25.06 -15.86 -6.38
N GLN A 109 -24.05 -16.07 -5.54
CA GLN A 109 -23.43 -17.38 -5.34
C GLN A 109 -24.44 -18.39 -4.73
N ALA A 110 -25.14 -18.01 -3.67
CA ALA A 110 -26.18 -18.87 -3.06
C ALA A 110 -27.28 -19.23 -4.06
N ALA A 111 -27.72 -18.28 -4.87
CA ALA A 111 -28.72 -18.52 -5.91
C ALA A 111 -28.24 -19.50 -6.99
N GLN A 112 -26.96 -19.49 -7.38
CA GLN A 112 -26.37 -20.47 -8.30
C GLN A 112 -26.37 -21.90 -7.71
N GLU A 113 -26.25 -22.01 -6.38
CA GLU A 113 -26.30 -23.28 -5.65
C GLU A 113 -27.76 -23.72 -5.31
N GLY A 114 -28.75 -22.93 -5.70
CA GLY A 114 -30.15 -23.17 -5.39
C GLY A 114 -30.54 -22.86 -3.95
N GLU A 115 -29.69 -22.08 -3.25
CA GLU A 115 -29.81 -21.74 -1.84
C GLU A 115 -30.25 -20.27 -1.65
N THR A 116 -30.70 -19.96 -0.43
CA THR A 116 -30.99 -18.60 0.01
C THR A 116 -30.26 -18.30 1.30
N LEU A 117 -29.59 -17.17 1.36
CA LEU A 117 -28.88 -16.77 2.57
C LEU A 117 -29.85 -16.47 3.72
N SER A 118 -29.58 -17.01 4.90
CA SER A 118 -30.26 -16.60 6.12
C SER A 118 -29.99 -15.13 6.44
N GLU A 119 -30.89 -14.47 7.16
CA GLU A 119 -30.73 -13.06 7.57
C GLU A 119 -29.43 -12.86 8.37
N LYS A 120 -29.08 -13.82 9.24
CA LYS A 120 -27.82 -13.80 9.97
C LYS A 120 -26.59 -13.82 9.02
N SER A 121 -26.63 -14.61 7.95
CA SER A 121 -25.57 -14.69 6.96
C SER A 121 -25.47 -13.41 6.14
N ARG A 122 -26.61 -12.84 5.74
CA ARG A 122 -26.71 -11.57 5.04
C ARG A 122 -26.06 -10.45 5.85
N GLN A 123 -26.46 -10.29 7.12
CA GLN A 123 -25.92 -9.27 8.03
C GLN A 123 -24.42 -9.47 8.28
N LYS A 124 -23.97 -10.73 8.47
CA LYS A 124 -22.55 -11.06 8.65
C LYS A 124 -21.72 -10.65 7.44
N THR A 125 -22.21 -10.94 6.23
CA THR A 125 -21.53 -10.63 4.96
C THR A 125 -21.47 -9.13 4.73
N TYR A 126 -22.61 -8.44 4.87
CA TYR A 126 -22.67 -6.98 4.77
C TYR A 126 -21.70 -6.27 5.73
N ASN A 127 -21.55 -6.79 6.95
CA ASN A 127 -20.69 -6.20 7.97
C ASN A 127 -19.19 -6.55 7.81
N MET A 128 -18.82 -7.39 6.84
CA MET A 128 -17.39 -7.75 6.65
C MET A 128 -16.48 -6.52 6.52
N PRO A 129 -16.78 -5.50 5.70
CA PRO A 129 -15.90 -4.34 5.56
C PRO A 129 -15.87 -3.43 6.79
N LEU A 130 -16.84 -3.55 7.70
CA LEU A 130 -16.92 -2.72 8.90
C LEU A 130 -16.00 -3.18 10.03
N ARG A 131 -15.27 -4.31 9.84
CA ARG A 131 -14.35 -4.89 10.82
C ARG A 131 -13.01 -4.16 10.94
N ALA A 132 -12.77 -3.15 10.10
CA ALA A 132 -11.63 -2.28 10.17
C ALA A 132 -12.02 -0.86 9.75
N PRO A 133 -11.35 0.17 10.24
CA PRO A 133 -11.61 1.54 9.81
C PRO A 133 -11.20 1.82 8.37
N VAL A 134 -10.21 1.10 7.85
CA VAL A 134 -9.69 1.23 6.49
C VAL A 134 -9.48 -0.15 5.88
N ILE A 135 -9.79 -0.29 4.59
CA ILE A 135 -9.46 -1.45 3.76
C ILE A 135 -8.68 -0.95 2.55
N ILE A 136 -7.52 -1.53 2.32
CA ILE A 136 -6.75 -1.31 1.10
C ILE A 136 -6.95 -2.54 0.22
N THR A 137 -7.74 -2.36 -0.84
CA THR A 137 -7.94 -3.39 -1.85
C THR A 137 -6.79 -3.34 -2.83
N VAL A 138 -6.14 -4.49 -3.04
CA VAL A 138 -5.05 -4.62 -4.01
C VAL A 138 -5.52 -5.48 -5.17
N VAL A 139 -5.44 -4.91 -6.37
CA VAL A 139 -5.86 -5.55 -7.62
C VAL A 139 -4.63 -5.87 -8.44
N THR A 140 -4.58 -7.06 -9.00
CA THR A 140 -3.63 -7.39 -10.07
C THR A 140 -4.29 -7.06 -11.41
N GLN A 141 -3.74 -6.07 -12.11
CA GLN A 141 -4.13 -5.73 -13.49
C GLN A 141 -3.30 -6.57 -14.45
N MET A 142 -3.93 -7.53 -15.09
CA MET A 142 -3.27 -8.46 -15.98
C MET A 142 -2.87 -7.80 -17.30
N GLN A 143 -1.62 -7.98 -17.68
CA GLN A 143 -1.09 -7.47 -18.95
C GLN A 143 -0.64 -8.62 -19.82
N VAL A 144 -0.98 -8.57 -21.11
CA VAL A 144 -0.49 -9.53 -22.08
C VAL A 144 0.97 -9.22 -22.37
N HIS A 145 1.87 -10.15 -22.00
CA HIS A 145 3.30 -9.98 -22.24
C HIS A 145 3.98 -11.31 -22.61
N LYS A 146 4.78 -11.30 -23.67
CA LYS A 146 5.38 -12.53 -24.24
C LYS A 146 6.32 -13.29 -23.28
N LYS A 147 6.94 -12.58 -22.33
CA LYS A 147 7.96 -13.11 -21.41
C LYS A 147 7.52 -13.17 -19.95
N VAL A 148 6.37 -12.60 -19.61
CA VAL A 148 5.87 -12.53 -18.24
C VAL A 148 4.50 -13.20 -18.19
N PRO A 149 4.44 -14.45 -17.76
CA PRO A 149 3.17 -15.16 -17.64
C PRO A 149 2.29 -14.57 -16.51
N PRO A 150 0.96 -14.77 -16.55
CA PRO A 150 0.03 -14.23 -15.58
C PRO A 150 0.38 -14.54 -14.12
N PHE A 151 0.88 -15.75 -13.82
CA PHE A 151 1.21 -16.12 -12.43
C PHE A 151 2.35 -15.28 -11.84
N GLU A 152 3.35 -14.86 -12.65
CA GLU A 152 4.42 -13.98 -12.18
C GLU A 152 3.88 -12.60 -11.78
N GLN A 153 2.88 -12.07 -12.49
CA GLN A 153 2.23 -10.81 -12.16
C GLN A 153 1.45 -10.93 -10.85
N MET A 154 0.80 -12.07 -10.60
CA MET A 154 0.16 -12.37 -9.32
C MET A 154 1.16 -12.45 -8.17
N LEU A 155 2.33 -13.10 -8.39
CA LEU A 155 3.40 -13.19 -7.39
C LEU A 155 3.97 -11.80 -7.07
N SER A 156 4.24 -10.97 -8.09
CA SER A 156 4.67 -9.58 -7.91
C SER A 156 3.68 -8.79 -7.05
N THR A 157 2.37 -8.89 -7.37
CA THR A 157 1.33 -8.23 -6.57
C THR A 157 1.28 -8.78 -5.15
N GLY A 158 1.42 -10.10 -4.97
CA GLY A 158 1.49 -10.72 -3.63
C GLY A 158 2.68 -10.22 -2.81
N ALA A 159 3.85 -10.04 -3.45
CA ALA A 159 5.02 -9.43 -2.82
C ALA A 159 4.78 -7.96 -2.44
N ALA A 160 4.10 -7.20 -3.31
CA ALA A 160 3.69 -5.83 -3.01
C ALA A 160 2.73 -5.77 -1.80
N VAL A 161 1.78 -6.69 -1.69
CA VAL A 161 0.89 -6.80 -0.51
C VAL A 161 1.69 -7.08 0.76
N GLN A 162 2.71 -7.94 0.71
CA GLN A 162 3.54 -8.21 1.87
C GLN A 162 4.35 -6.97 2.30
N ASN A 163 4.94 -6.23 1.34
CA ASN A 163 5.62 -4.97 1.62
C ASN A 163 4.66 -3.93 2.23
N LEU A 164 3.45 -3.78 1.69
CA LEU A 164 2.39 -2.91 2.23
C LEU A 164 2.10 -3.23 3.70
N ILE A 165 1.91 -4.51 4.03
CA ILE A 165 1.62 -4.97 5.38
C ILE A 165 2.78 -4.67 6.34
N LEU A 166 4.02 -4.87 5.90
CA LEU A 166 5.21 -4.56 6.70
C LEU A 166 5.35 -3.05 6.91
N ALA A 167 5.12 -2.25 5.88
CA ALA A 167 5.18 -0.80 5.99
C ALA A 167 4.10 -0.22 6.94
N LEU A 168 2.88 -0.76 6.89
CA LEU A 168 1.82 -0.40 7.85
C LEU A 168 2.20 -0.82 9.27
N LYS A 169 2.80 -2.01 9.44
CA LYS A 169 3.32 -2.46 10.74
C LYS A 169 4.44 -1.55 11.27
N ALA A 170 5.34 -1.08 10.42
CA ALA A 170 6.41 -0.15 10.81
C ALA A 170 5.84 1.17 11.33
N GLN A 171 4.66 1.58 10.86
CA GLN A 171 3.95 2.75 11.30
C GLN A 171 3.03 2.51 12.52
N GLY A 172 3.10 1.30 13.13
CA GLY A 172 2.34 0.93 14.33
C GLY A 172 0.93 0.39 14.06
N PHE A 173 0.53 0.18 12.80
CA PHE A 173 -0.77 -0.36 12.47
C PHE A 173 -0.77 -1.88 12.40
N SER A 174 -1.90 -2.45 12.79
CA SER A 174 -2.18 -3.87 12.64
C SER A 174 -2.97 -4.12 11.35
N THR A 175 -2.76 -5.32 10.78
CA THR A 175 -3.40 -5.70 9.52
C THR A 175 -3.85 -7.15 9.51
N VAL A 176 -4.81 -7.44 8.66
CA VAL A 176 -5.10 -8.79 8.19
C VAL A 176 -5.32 -8.78 6.68
N TRP A 177 -4.62 -9.66 5.98
CA TRP A 177 -4.88 -9.93 4.58
C TRP A 177 -6.03 -10.93 4.48
N ARG A 178 -7.09 -10.54 3.80
CA ARG A 178 -8.23 -11.41 3.49
C ARG A 178 -8.35 -11.58 1.99
N THR A 179 -8.58 -12.79 1.60
CA THR A 179 -9.07 -13.24 0.31
C THR A 179 -10.27 -14.16 0.56
N GLY A 180 -10.88 -14.67 -0.44
CA GLY A 180 -11.96 -15.63 -0.30
C GLY A 180 -12.82 -15.66 -1.55
N LEU A 181 -13.86 -16.45 -1.54
CA LEU A 181 -14.73 -16.68 -2.70
C LEU A 181 -15.29 -15.39 -3.26
N LEU A 182 -15.61 -14.40 -2.41
CA LEU A 182 -16.24 -13.14 -2.86
C LEU A 182 -15.27 -12.18 -3.57
N CYS A 183 -13.94 -12.35 -3.44
CA CYS A 183 -12.98 -11.37 -3.96
C CYS A 183 -13.14 -11.10 -5.46
N ASN A 184 -13.37 -12.14 -6.24
CA ASN A 184 -13.43 -12.06 -7.70
C ASN A 184 -14.85 -12.24 -8.27
N GLU A 185 -15.87 -12.17 -7.42
CA GLU A 185 -17.25 -12.18 -7.85
C GLU A 185 -17.59 -10.94 -8.69
N PRO A 186 -18.45 -11.06 -9.72
CA PRO A 186 -18.76 -9.97 -10.63
C PRO A 186 -19.21 -8.69 -9.93
N ALA A 187 -20.04 -8.78 -8.89
CA ALA A 187 -20.53 -7.62 -8.15
C ALA A 187 -19.38 -6.87 -7.42
N VAL A 188 -18.39 -7.60 -6.90
CA VAL A 188 -17.23 -7.00 -6.24
C VAL A 188 -16.27 -6.41 -7.26
N LYS A 189 -16.00 -7.11 -8.36
CA LYS A 189 -15.19 -6.58 -9.47
C LYS A 189 -15.82 -5.31 -10.06
N ALA A 190 -17.13 -5.30 -10.27
CA ALA A 190 -17.86 -4.14 -10.77
C ALA A 190 -17.78 -2.94 -9.82
N TYR A 191 -17.90 -3.16 -8.50
CA TYR A 191 -17.77 -2.12 -7.49
C TYR A 191 -16.41 -1.39 -7.57
N PHE A 192 -15.33 -2.12 -7.83
CA PHE A 192 -13.99 -1.57 -7.94
C PHE A 192 -13.58 -1.17 -9.37
N GLY A 193 -14.44 -1.40 -10.36
CA GLY A 193 -14.09 -1.21 -11.78
C GLY A 193 -12.93 -2.12 -12.21
N VAL A 194 -12.92 -3.37 -11.73
CA VAL A 194 -11.91 -4.38 -12.06
C VAL A 194 -12.32 -5.13 -13.31
N GLY A 195 -11.42 -5.26 -14.28
CA GLY A 195 -11.66 -5.96 -15.55
C GLY A 195 -11.92 -7.45 -15.36
N ALA A 196 -12.46 -8.09 -16.42
CA ALA A 196 -12.79 -9.52 -16.37
C ALA A 196 -11.53 -10.37 -16.09
N ASP A 197 -10.42 -10.04 -16.72
CA ASP A 197 -9.15 -10.78 -16.62
C ASP A 197 -8.30 -10.37 -15.40
N ASP A 198 -8.64 -9.26 -14.74
CA ASP A 198 -7.94 -8.77 -13.56
C ASP A 198 -8.40 -9.50 -12.30
N TYR A 199 -7.62 -9.41 -11.23
CA TYR A 199 -7.91 -10.10 -9.97
C TYR A 199 -7.87 -9.16 -8.77
N VAL A 200 -8.87 -9.22 -7.92
CA VAL A 200 -8.77 -8.69 -6.57
C VAL A 200 -7.89 -9.66 -5.75
N THR A 201 -6.63 -9.29 -5.58
CA THR A 201 -5.60 -10.15 -4.96
C THR A 201 -5.66 -10.11 -3.45
N ALA A 202 -6.03 -8.96 -2.88
CA ALA A 202 -6.09 -8.81 -1.43
C ALA A 202 -7.08 -7.74 -1.01
N PHE A 203 -7.74 -8.00 0.12
CA PHE A 203 -8.31 -7.00 1.00
C PHE A 203 -7.41 -6.88 2.24
N VAL A 204 -6.62 -5.82 2.33
CA VAL A 204 -5.79 -5.53 3.51
C VAL A 204 -6.59 -4.65 4.44
N TYR A 205 -7.21 -5.28 5.45
CA TYR A 205 -7.87 -4.58 6.55
C TYR A 205 -6.81 -3.99 7.45
N THR A 206 -6.91 -2.72 7.79
CA THR A 206 -5.91 -2.02 8.60
C THR A 206 -6.55 -1.07 9.61
N GLY A 207 -5.88 -0.93 10.74
CA GLY A 207 -6.26 -0.10 11.88
C GLY A 207 -5.38 -0.38 13.07
N SER A 208 -5.76 0.10 14.24
CA SER A 208 -5.10 -0.19 15.51
C SER A 208 -5.64 -1.47 16.14
N SER A 209 -4.77 -2.26 16.76
CA SER A 209 -5.20 -3.39 17.58
C SER A 209 -5.61 -2.87 18.98
N PRO A 210 -6.81 -3.19 19.46
CA PRO A 210 -7.21 -2.83 20.83
C PRO A 210 -6.57 -3.75 21.89
N CYS A 211 -5.87 -4.79 21.49
CA CYS A 211 -5.28 -5.81 22.34
C CYS A 211 -3.81 -6.04 22.00
N ASP A 212 -3.09 -6.63 22.92
CA ASP A 212 -1.72 -7.10 22.68
C ASP A 212 -1.69 -8.08 21.51
N VAL A 213 -0.63 -7.93 20.69
CA VAL A 213 -0.42 -8.81 19.55
C VAL A 213 0.07 -10.17 20.05
N PRO A 214 -0.66 -11.26 19.79
CA PRO A 214 -0.29 -12.57 20.30
C PRO A 214 1.05 -13.05 19.74
N THR A 215 1.87 -13.66 20.58
CA THR A 215 3.14 -14.23 20.17
C THR A 215 2.94 -15.36 19.16
N ARG A 216 3.82 -15.45 18.16
CA ARG A 216 3.82 -16.55 17.19
C ARG A 216 4.37 -17.82 17.84
N LYS A 217 3.67 -18.92 17.68
CA LYS A 217 4.23 -20.24 17.98
C LYS A 217 5.39 -20.52 17.00
N PRO A 218 6.51 -21.05 17.47
CA PRO A 218 7.59 -21.50 16.59
C PRO A 218 7.07 -22.49 15.55
N ILE A 219 7.62 -22.40 14.36
CA ILE A 219 7.37 -23.37 13.28
C ILE A 219 8.67 -24.12 13.08
N ASP A 220 8.60 -25.44 13.07
CA ASP A 220 9.73 -26.29 12.68
C ASP A 220 9.97 -26.09 11.17
N ILE A 221 11.16 -25.59 10.83
CA ILE A 221 11.55 -25.31 9.45
C ILE A 221 12.31 -26.47 8.79
N GLU A 222 12.78 -27.46 9.55
CA GLU A 222 13.56 -28.56 9.02
C GLU A 222 12.86 -29.32 7.89
N PRO A 223 11.54 -29.63 7.99
CA PRO A 223 10.82 -30.29 6.90
C PRO A 223 10.63 -29.42 5.66
N LEU A 224 10.88 -28.10 5.76
CA LEU A 224 10.69 -27.11 4.69
C LEU A 224 11.99 -26.75 3.98
N LEU A 225 13.12 -27.29 4.45
CA LEU A 225 14.46 -26.88 4.04
C LEU A 225 15.25 -28.07 3.52
N ARG A 226 15.94 -27.88 2.40
CA ARG A 226 16.91 -28.83 1.86
C ARG A 226 18.12 -28.08 1.35
N PHE A 227 19.31 -28.51 1.80
CA PHE A 227 20.58 -28.07 1.23
C PHE A 227 21.04 -29.09 0.19
N GLU A 228 21.42 -28.60 -0.97
CA GLU A 228 22.08 -29.39 -2.00
C GLU A 228 23.52 -28.90 -2.11
N SER A 229 24.50 -29.81 -2.09
CA SER A 229 25.94 -29.54 -2.15
C SER A 229 26.56 -30.20 -3.39
#